data_0c391998a06d7da3320d0c39759670df
#
_entry.id   0c391998a06d7da3320d0c39759670df
#
_cell.length_a   1.000
_cell.length_b   1.000
_cell.length_c   1.000
_cell.angle_alpha   90.00
_cell.angle_beta   90.00
_cell.angle_gamma   90.00
#
_symmetry.space_group_name_H-M   'P 1'
#
loop_
_entity.id
_entity.type
_entity.pdbx_description
1 polymer ?
#
loop_
_entity_poly.entity_id
_entity_poly.type
_entity_poly.pdbx_seq_one_letter_code
_entity_poly.pdbx_strand_id
1 'polypeptide(L)'
;MLAAIEVSTRISSIALLDLITGEELGECALPNDWESSVTLVPALETLLKEKDLGPADLAAVAVSTGPGSFTGIRVGIATAEGLCMPSNLLAFGISTLEGLAENLRLGEMLGEALCLVDAQRGECFVGHYDIQNDQAKELTPPQILPVGQFYTLVKGKTWVVGPGALKYEREIRESMGATGMFAFNSLHPPKAMSIARLAYREWQDGLRPALKDLAPLYLRPPAVDEKK
;
A
#
# COMPACT_ATOMS: atom_id res chain seq x y z
N MET A 1 -7.41 17.49 7.60
CA MET A 1 -6.22 16.67 7.30
C MET A 1 -6.61 15.25 6.99
N LEU A 2 -5.82 14.54 6.20
CA LEU A 2 -5.86 13.10 5.97
C LEU A 2 -4.67 12.46 6.66
N ALA A 3 -4.89 11.46 7.51
CA ALA A 3 -3.85 10.57 8.02
C ALA A 3 -3.84 9.29 7.20
N ALA A 4 -2.67 8.83 6.76
CA ALA A 4 -2.53 7.57 6.03
C ALA A 4 -1.67 6.56 6.81
N ILE A 5 -2.04 5.28 6.72
CA ILE A 5 -1.45 4.17 7.45
C ILE A 5 -1.07 3.07 6.46
N GLU A 6 0.22 2.73 6.40
CA GLU A 6 0.73 1.60 5.62
C GLU A 6 1.41 0.60 6.57
N VAL A 7 0.78 -0.54 6.77
CA VAL A 7 1.25 -1.62 7.66
C VAL A 7 1.05 -3.01 7.05
N SER A 8 0.83 -3.07 5.75
CA SER A 8 0.58 -4.33 5.03
C SER A 8 1.84 -5.19 4.84
N THR A 9 3.02 -4.63 5.10
CA THR A 9 4.31 -5.33 4.97
C THR A 9 5.16 -5.14 6.23
N ARG A 10 6.40 -5.64 6.23
CA ARG A 10 7.33 -5.44 7.36
C ARG A 10 7.80 -4.00 7.50
N ILE A 11 7.81 -3.25 6.41
CA ILE A 11 8.15 -1.83 6.42
C ILE A 11 6.84 -1.07 6.52
N SER A 12 6.64 -0.44 7.65
CA SER A 12 5.42 0.30 7.97
C SER A 12 5.70 1.79 8.01
N SER A 13 4.72 2.60 7.63
CA SER A 13 4.81 4.07 7.73
C SER A 13 3.43 4.69 7.99
N ILE A 14 3.46 5.95 8.43
CA ILE A 14 2.31 6.83 8.53
C ILE A 14 2.62 8.14 7.81
N ALA A 15 1.60 8.78 7.26
CA ALA A 15 1.76 10.06 6.57
C ALA A 15 0.60 11.01 6.87
N LEU A 16 0.84 12.30 6.71
CA LEU A 16 -0.16 13.36 6.77
C LEU A 16 -0.20 14.14 5.45
N LEU A 17 -1.40 14.40 4.97
CA LEU A 17 -1.66 15.16 3.76
C LEU A 17 -2.80 16.15 4.01
N ASP A 18 -2.66 17.37 3.51
CA ASP A 18 -3.72 18.36 3.55
C ASP A 18 -4.76 18.07 2.46
N LEU A 19 -6.01 17.80 2.86
CA LEU A 19 -7.11 17.50 1.92
C LEU A 19 -7.55 18.70 1.08
N ILE A 20 -7.23 19.94 1.48
CA ILE A 20 -7.63 21.15 0.75
C ILE A 20 -6.60 21.45 -0.32
N THR A 21 -5.32 21.45 0.05
CA THR A 21 -4.22 21.85 -0.84
C THR A 21 -3.58 20.67 -1.57
N GLY A 22 -3.69 19.45 -1.04
CA GLY A 22 -2.97 18.27 -1.51
C GLY A 22 -1.48 18.27 -1.09
N GLU A 23 -1.09 19.16 -0.17
CA GLU A 23 0.27 19.26 0.32
C GLU A 23 0.64 18.08 1.21
N GLU A 24 1.81 17.49 0.96
CA GLU A 24 2.40 16.46 1.82
C GLU A 24 2.99 17.12 3.07
N LEU A 25 2.40 16.88 4.23
CA LEU A 25 2.86 17.48 5.48
C LEU A 25 3.99 16.70 6.14
N GLY A 26 4.06 15.40 5.89
CA GLY A 26 5.15 14.55 6.38
C GLY A 26 4.84 13.08 6.31
N GLU A 27 5.89 12.26 6.33
CA GLU A 27 5.83 10.80 6.44
C GLU A 27 6.85 10.32 7.48
N CYS A 28 6.45 9.37 8.31
CA CYS A 28 7.30 8.75 9.32
C CYS A 28 7.33 7.24 9.11
N ALA A 29 8.52 6.67 8.95
CA ALA A 29 8.69 5.21 8.98
C ALA A 29 8.58 4.72 10.43
N LEU A 30 7.88 3.60 10.61
CA LEU A 30 7.78 2.94 11.91
C LEU A 30 8.93 1.94 12.10
N PRO A 31 9.34 1.67 13.35
CA PRO A 31 10.32 0.63 13.62
C PRO A 31 9.90 -0.72 13.02
N ASN A 32 10.84 -1.47 12.48
CA ASN A 32 10.63 -2.73 11.77
C ASN A 32 10.14 -3.92 12.65
N ASP A 33 9.66 -3.66 13.84
CA ASP A 33 9.22 -4.68 14.77
C ASP A 33 7.72 -4.90 14.65
N TRP A 34 7.27 -6.14 14.84
CA TRP A 34 5.87 -6.57 14.85
C TRP A 34 4.98 -5.84 15.88
N GLU A 35 5.49 -4.78 16.48
CA GLU A 35 4.85 -3.92 17.47
C GLU A 35 4.04 -2.76 16.87
N SER A 36 3.69 -2.81 15.58
CA SER A 36 2.90 -1.74 14.93
C SER A 36 1.64 -1.39 15.72
N SER A 37 1.03 -2.37 16.41
CA SER A 37 -0.14 -2.13 17.25
C SER A 37 0.12 -1.21 18.44
N VAL A 38 1.36 -1.12 18.92
CA VAL A 38 1.76 -0.27 20.06
C VAL A 38 2.36 1.05 19.58
N THR A 39 3.03 1.05 18.42
CA THR A 39 3.83 2.21 17.95
C THR A 39 3.04 3.14 17.03
N LEU A 40 1.98 2.66 16.36
CA LEU A 40 1.28 3.36 15.29
C LEU A 40 0.60 4.64 15.79
N VAL A 41 -0.21 4.56 16.83
CA VAL A 41 -0.93 5.73 17.40
C VAL A 41 0.03 6.75 18.00
N PRO A 42 1.02 6.37 18.84
CA PRO A 42 2.03 7.32 19.32
C PRO A 42 2.83 8.01 18.21
N ALA A 43 3.16 7.30 17.14
CA ALA A 43 3.86 7.90 16.00
C ALA A 43 2.97 8.91 15.25
N LEU A 44 1.69 8.60 15.07
CA LEU A 44 0.72 9.54 14.49
C LEU A 44 0.57 10.80 15.36
N GLU A 45 0.44 10.63 16.67
CA GLU A 45 0.38 11.78 17.60
C GLU A 45 1.63 12.65 17.51
N THR A 46 2.80 12.03 17.41
CA THR A 46 4.07 12.75 17.27
C THR A 46 4.11 13.54 15.97
N LEU A 47 3.74 12.91 14.85
CA LEU A 47 3.73 13.54 13.53
C LEU A 47 2.71 14.70 13.47
N LEU A 48 1.54 14.57 14.09
CA LEU A 48 0.56 15.66 14.22
C LEU A 48 1.15 16.83 15.03
N LYS A 49 1.76 16.58 16.20
CA LYS A 49 2.36 17.60 17.06
C LYS A 49 3.50 18.37 16.37
N GLU A 50 4.30 17.70 15.55
CA GLU A 50 5.37 18.35 14.76
C GLU A 50 4.83 19.35 13.73
N LYS A 51 3.54 19.27 13.42
CA LYS A 51 2.84 20.18 12.49
C LYS A 51 1.88 21.14 13.21
N ASP A 52 1.97 21.23 14.54
CA ASP A 52 1.03 22.01 15.36
C ASP A 52 -0.44 21.60 15.16
N LEU A 53 -0.68 20.28 14.86
CA LEU A 53 -1.98 19.68 14.66
C LEU A 53 -2.36 18.72 15.80
N GLY A 54 -3.67 18.44 15.92
CA GLY A 54 -4.21 17.46 16.84
C GLY A 54 -5.19 16.48 16.15
N PRO A 55 -5.65 15.46 16.88
CA PRO A 55 -6.65 14.51 16.34
C PRO A 55 -7.95 15.16 15.84
N ALA A 56 -8.31 16.32 16.38
CA ALA A 56 -9.51 17.08 15.97
C ALA A 56 -9.37 17.71 14.58
N ASP A 57 -8.15 17.85 14.05
CA ASP A 57 -7.89 18.39 12.73
C ASP A 57 -7.99 17.32 11.62
N LEU A 58 -8.14 16.06 11.99
CA LEU A 58 -8.35 14.97 11.04
C LEU A 58 -9.78 15.01 10.48
N ALA A 59 -9.90 14.91 9.17
CA ALA A 59 -11.16 14.80 8.44
C ALA A 59 -11.32 13.41 7.77
N ALA A 60 -10.20 12.73 7.55
CA ALA A 60 -10.17 11.41 6.93
C ALA A 60 -8.99 10.57 7.42
N VAL A 61 -9.15 9.26 7.33
CA VAL A 61 -8.08 8.27 7.48
C VAL A 61 -8.04 7.40 6.23
N ALA A 62 -6.85 7.17 5.69
CA ALA A 62 -6.60 6.18 4.65
C ALA A 62 -5.77 5.04 5.21
N VAL A 63 -6.05 3.81 4.81
CA VAL A 63 -5.30 2.64 5.27
C VAL A 63 -5.12 1.64 4.15
N SER A 64 -3.94 1.00 4.11
CA SER A 64 -3.71 -0.12 3.21
C SER A 64 -4.57 -1.32 3.64
N THR A 65 -5.40 -1.80 2.70
CA THR A 65 -6.29 -2.95 2.92
C THR A 65 -5.67 -4.28 2.53
N GLY A 66 -4.44 -4.26 1.98
CA GLY A 66 -3.76 -5.44 1.46
C GLY A 66 -3.71 -5.46 -0.08
N PRO A 67 -3.23 -6.56 -0.65
CA PRO A 67 -2.76 -7.78 0.01
C PRO A 67 -1.43 -7.62 0.76
N GLY A 68 -1.19 -8.49 1.75
CA GLY A 68 0.03 -8.44 2.55
C GLY A 68 -0.06 -9.24 3.85
N SER A 69 0.61 -8.76 4.89
CA SER A 69 0.58 -9.33 6.23
C SER A 69 -0.83 -9.33 6.82
N PHE A 70 -1.37 -10.52 7.08
CA PHE A 70 -2.69 -10.69 7.67
C PHE A 70 -2.86 -9.93 9.00
N THR A 71 -1.86 -10.00 9.87
CA THR A 71 -1.85 -9.29 11.15
C THR A 71 -1.72 -7.79 10.95
N GLY A 72 -0.79 -7.35 10.10
CA GLY A 72 -0.56 -5.93 9.83
C GLY A 72 -1.82 -5.24 9.28
N ILE A 73 -2.45 -5.83 8.26
CA ILE A 73 -3.68 -5.28 7.65
C ILE A 73 -4.79 -5.11 8.70
N ARG A 74 -4.99 -6.10 9.57
CA ARG A 74 -6.00 -6.01 10.63
C ARG A 74 -5.68 -4.95 11.67
N VAL A 75 -4.41 -4.83 12.06
CA VAL A 75 -3.96 -3.76 12.97
C VAL A 75 -4.20 -2.39 12.34
N GLY A 76 -3.84 -2.21 11.07
CA GLY A 76 -4.08 -0.96 10.36
C GLY A 76 -5.57 -0.59 10.29
N ILE A 77 -6.41 -1.53 9.86
CA ILE A 77 -7.85 -1.33 9.77
C ILE A 77 -8.45 -1.04 11.15
N ALA A 78 -8.13 -1.81 12.18
CA ALA A 78 -8.64 -1.58 13.53
C ALA A 78 -8.20 -0.20 14.09
N THR A 79 -6.98 0.24 13.75
CA THR A 79 -6.51 1.59 14.12
C THR A 79 -7.30 2.66 13.38
N ALA A 80 -7.50 2.50 12.07
CA ALA A 80 -8.32 3.42 11.28
C ALA A 80 -9.76 3.50 11.80
N GLU A 81 -10.36 2.36 12.17
CA GLU A 81 -11.68 2.29 12.81
C GLU A 81 -11.72 3.07 14.12
N GLY A 82 -10.73 2.85 14.99
CA GLY A 82 -10.62 3.56 16.26
C GLY A 82 -10.49 5.08 16.11
N LEU A 83 -9.78 5.54 15.08
CA LEU A 83 -9.61 6.97 14.77
C LEU A 83 -10.88 7.58 14.15
N CYS A 84 -11.56 6.84 13.29
CA CYS A 84 -12.73 7.35 12.56
C CYS A 84 -14.01 7.39 13.40
N MET A 85 -14.21 6.39 14.26
CA MET A 85 -15.46 6.17 14.97
C MET A 85 -15.92 7.37 15.85
N PRO A 86 -15.06 8.02 16.67
CA PRO A 86 -15.51 9.09 17.56
C PRO A 86 -16.04 10.34 16.84
N SER A 87 -15.51 10.63 15.64
CA SER A 87 -15.80 11.86 14.88
C SER A 87 -16.43 11.58 13.52
N ASN A 88 -16.80 10.33 13.23
CA ASN A 88 -17.38 9.90 11.96
C ASN A 88 -16.54 10.37 10.75
N LEU A 89 -15.21 10.19 10.83
CA LEU A 89 -14.31 10.58 9.75
C LEU A 89 -14.52 9.69 8.51
N LEU A 90 -14.10 10.20 7.34
CA LEU A 90 -14.03 9.40 6.13
C LEU A 90 -12.95 8.32 6.27
N ALA A 91 -13.21 7.12 5.75
CA ALA A 91 -12.30 5.98 5.85
C ALA A 91 -12.00 5.40 4.46
N PHE A 92 -10.82 5.71 3.90
CA PHE A 92 -10.38 5.21 2.59
C PHE A 92 -9.59 3.92 2.75
N GLY A 93 -10.03 2.87 2.05
CA GLY A 93 -9.31 1.60 1.97
C GLY A 93 -8.57 1.48 0.64
N ILE A 94 -7.25 1.52 0.66
CA ILE A 94 -6.41 1.53 -0.55
C ILE A 94 -5.65 0.21 -0.67
N SER A 95 -5.56 -0.33 -1.90
CA SER A 95 -4.77 -1.53 -2.16
C SER A 95 -3.28 -1.28 -1.98
N THR A 96 -2.59 -2.20 -1.31
CA THR A 96 -1.11 -2.19 -1.22
C THR A 96 -0.45 -2.22 -2.61
N LEU A 97 -1.05 -2.94 -3.56
CA LEU A 97 -0.52 -3.04 -4.93
C LEU A 97 -0.69 -1.73 -5.69
N GLU A 98 -1.80 -1.02 -5.50
CA GLU A 98 -2.00 0.34 -6.02
C GLU A 98 -1.02 1.34 -5.39
N GLY A 99 -0.77 1.24 -4.07
CA GLY A 99 0.25 2.03 -3.39
C GLY A 99 1.65 1.84 -3.99
N LEU A 100 2.02 0.60 -4.36
CA LEU A 100 3.27 0.32 -5.06
C LEU A 100 3.30 0.88 -6.49
N ALA A 101 2.20 0.81 -7.22
CA ALA A 101 2.08 1.42 -8.54
C ALA A 101 2.21 2.95 -8.46
N GLU A 102 1.63 3.56 -7.42
CA GLU A 102 1.78 4.99 -7.15
C GLU A 102 3.22 5.38 -6.80
N ASN A 103 3.99 4.52 -6.11
CA ASN A 103 5.43 4.74 -5.89
C ASN A 103 6.17 4.88 -7.23
N LEU A 104 5.87 4.02 -8.22
CA LEU A 104 6.49 4.10 -9.55
C LEU A 104 6.09 5.39 -10.26
N ARG A 105 4.81 5.77 -10.21
CA ARG A 105 4.31 7.00 -10.81
C ARG A 105 5.01 8.24 -10.25
N LEU A 106 5.12 8.33 -8.93
CA LEU A 106 5.83 9.41 -8.24
C LEU A 106 7.35 9.40 -8.54
N GLY A 107 7.91 8.23 -8.81
CA GLY A 107 9.29 8.06 -9.25
C GLY A 107 9.50 8.25 -10.76
N GLU A 108 8.46 8.67 -11.50
CA GLU A 108 8.48 8.88 -12.97
C GLU A 108 8.89 7.63 -13.77
N MET A 109 8.64 6.43 -13.20
CA MET A 109 8.91 5.15 -13.84
C MET A 109 7.70 4.69 -14.66
N LEU A 110 7.52 5.28 -15.82
CA LEU A 110 6.35 5.08 -16.69
C LEU A 110 6.40 3.77 -17.46
N GLY A 111 5.23 3.27 -17.86
CA GLY A 111 5.03 2.07 -18.65
C GLY A 111 4.51 0.88 -17.84
N GLU A 112 4.60 -0.31 -18.46
CA GLU A 112 4.08 -1.54 -17.86
C GLU A 112 4.83 -1.92 -16.58
N ALA A 113 4.10 -2.34 -15.54
CA ALA A 113 4.65 -2.64 -14.23
C ALA A 113 3.97 -3.83 -13.53
N LEU A 114 4.77 -4.63 -12.82
CA LEU A 114 4.33 -5.65 -11.86
C LEU A 114 4.65 -5.20 -10.45
N CYS A 115 3.61 -5.00 -9.65
CA CYS A 115 3.70 -4.71 -8.23
C CYS A 115 3.58 -6.02 -7.44
N LEU A 116 4.61 -6.36 -6.66
CA LEU A 116 4.78 -7.70 -6.08
C LEU A 116 4.87 -7.64 -4.55
N VAL A 117 3.94 -8.33 -3.89
CA VAL A 117 3.96 -8.56 -2.44
C VAL A 117 4.08 -10.06 -2.18
N ASP A 118 4.95 -10.46 -1.25
CA ASP A 118 5.17 -11.88 -0.91
C ASP A 118 3.90 -12.56 -0.41
N ALA A 119 3.42 -13.58 -1.12
CA ALA A 119 2.28 -14.41 -0.72
C ALA A 119 2.71 -15.71 -0.01
N GLN A 120 4.02 -15.83 0.34
CA GLN A 120 4.66 -17.03 0.88
C GLN A 120 4.70 -18.19 -0.12
N ARG A 121 5.40 -19.28 0.24
CA ARG A 121 5.46 -20.55 -0.51
C ARG A 121 5.94 -20.40 -1.97
N GLY A 122 6.78 -19.40 -2.27
CA GLY A 122 7.27 -19.16 -3.64
C GLY A 122 6.24 -18.51 -4.56
N GLU A 123 5.25 -17.83 -4.01
CA GLU A 123 4.22 -17.07 -4.73
C GLU A 123 4.23 -15.61 -4.32
N CYS A 124 3.73 -14.76 -5.21
CA CYS A 124 3.46 -13.34 -4.91
C CYS A 124 1.99 -13.00 -5.18
N PHE A 125 1.49 -12.06 -4.40
CA PHE A 125 0.36 -11.23 -4.84
C PHE A 125 0.89 -10.28 -5.91
N VAL A 126 0.23 -10.25 -7.05
CA VAL A 126 0.66 -9.54 -8.25
C VAL A 126 -0.40 -8.55 -8.66
N GLY A 127 -0.03 -7.28 -8.74
CA GLY A 127 -0.79 -6.22 -9.43
C GLY A 127 -0.10 -5.90 -10.74
N HIS A 128 -0.86 -5.78 -11.81
CA HIS A 128 -0.36 -5.51 -13.16
C HIS A 128 -0.93 -4.18 -13.66
N TYR A 129 -0.05 -3.20 -13.88
CA TYR A 129 -0.45 -1.82 -14.16
C TYR A 129 0.27 -1.27 -15.39
N ASP A 130 -0.35 -0.28 -16.03
CA ASP A 130 0.28 0.68 -16.94
C ASP A 130 0.43 2.01 -16.18
N ILE A 131 1.67 2.40 -15.90
CA ILE A 131 2.02 3.60 -15.16
C ILE A 131 2.06 4.79 -16.11
N GLN A 132 1.12 5.71 -15.94
CA GLN A 132 1.00 6.94 -16.72
C GLN A 132 1.36 8.15 -15.84
N ASN A 133 1.48 9.34 -16.45
CA ASN A 133 1.85 10.55 -15.70
C ASN A 133 0.84 10.94 -14.61
N ASP A 134 -0.44 10.72 -14.89
CA ASP A 134 -1.58 11.12 -14.05
C ASP A 134 -2.11 9.98 -13.18
N GLN A 135 -1.96 8.72 -13.62
CA GLN A 135 -2.51 7.56 -12.92
C GLN A 135 -1.74 6.27 -13.18
N ALA A 136 -1.94 5.29 -12.32
CA ALA A 136 -1.59 3.89 -12.57
C ALA A 136 -2.86 3.13 -12.97
N LYS A 137 -2.96 2.71 -14.24
CA LYS A 137 -4.12 2.00 -14.76
C LYS A 137 -3.96 0.49 -14.58
N GLU A 138 -4.87 -0.16 -13.88
CA GLU A 138 -4.89 -1.61 -13.76
C GLU A 138 -5.10 -2.27 -15.14
N LEU A 139 -4.23 -3.21 -15.51
CA LEU A 139 -4.30 -3.97 -16.76
C LEU A 139 -4.98 -5.32 -16.56
N THR A 140 -4.75 -5.98 -15.43
CA THR A 140 -5.41 -7.21 -15.04
C THR A 140 -5.73 -7.19 -13.55
N PRO A 141 -6.85 -7.82 -13.12
CA PRO A 141 -7.17 -7.90 -11.69
C PRO A 141 -6.03 -8.50 -10.86
N PRO A 142 -5.86 -8.07 -9.61
CA PRO A 142 -4.88 -8.64 -8.70
C PRO A 142 -5.02 -10.15 -8.56
N GLN A 143 -3.91 -10.88 -8.57
CA GLN A 143 -3.90 -12.34 -8.54
C GLN A 143 -2.71 -12.88 -7.76
N ILE A 144 -2.73 -14.19 -7.49
CA ILE A 144 -1.59 -14.90 -6.89
C ILE A 144 -0.92 -15.72 -7.99
N LEU A 145 0.38 -15.54 -8.15
CA LEU A 145 1.16 -16.30 -9.12
C LEU A 145 2.45 -16.86 -8.49
N PRO A 146 2.87 -18.07 -8.92
CA PRO A 146 4.21 -18.56 -8.67
C PRO A 146 5.27 -17.62 -9.28
N VAL A 147 6.38 -17.43 -8.59
CA VAL A 147 7.43 -16.49 -8.99
C VAL A 147 7.96 -16.74 -10.40
N GLY A 148 8.07 -18.00 -10.82
CA GLY A 148 8.53 -18.36 -12.16
C GLY A 148 7.52 -18.14 -13.29
N GLN A 149 6.33 -17.58 -13.03
CA GLN A 149 5.26 -17.43 -14.02
C GLN A 149 4.94 -15.97 -14.37
N PHE A 150 5.65 -14.97 -13.85
CA PHE A 150 5.36 -13.55 -14.08
C PHE A 150 5.50 -13.15 -15.56
N TYR A 151 6.36 -13.83 -16.32
CA TYR A 151 6.53 -13.60 -17.76
C TYR A 151 5.23 -13.85 -18.56
N THR A 152 4.27 -14.59 -18.00
CA THR A 152 2.98 -14.86 -18.68
C THR A 152 2.08 -13.63 -18.77
N LEU A 153 2.30 -12.64 -17.89
CA LEU A 153 1.52 -11.41 -17.85
C LEU A 153 2.04 -10.33 -18.80
N VAL A 154 3.34 -10.36 -19.12
CA VAL A 154 4.03 -9.23 -19.74
C VAL A 154 4.54 -9.59 -21.14
N LYS A 155 4.53 -8.60 -22.04
CA LYS A 155 4.98 -8.79 -23.44
C LYS A 155 6.25 -8.00 -23.77
N GLY A 156 6.66 -7.09 -22.92
CA GLY A 156 7.75 -6.16 -23.18
C GLY A 156 8.53 -5.80 -21.93
N LYS A 157 9.28 -4.71 -22.00
CA LYS A 157 9.99 -4.17 -20.85
C LYS A 157 8.99 -3.76 -19.79
N THR A 158 9.16 -4.29 -18.58
CA THR A 158 8.19 -4.17 -17.49
C THR A 158 8.91 -3.85 -16.19
N TRP A 159 8.51 -2.82 -15.52
CA TRP A 159 9.00 -2.50 -14.17
C TRP A 159 8.56 -3.56 -13.17
N VAL A 160 9.46 -3.91 -12.27
CA VAL A 160 9.18 -4.84 -11.17
C VAL A 160 9.46 -4.14 -9.86
N VAL A 161 8.44 -4.02 -9.01
CA VAL A 161 8.50 -3.26 -7.75
C VAL A 161 7.83 -4.03 -6.61
N GLY A 162 8.21 -3.72 -5.39
CA GLY A 162 7.62 -4.24 -4.17
C GLY A 162 8.51 -5.20 -3.39
N PRO A 163 8.14 -5.53 -2.15
CA PRO A 163 8.92 -6.43 -1.29
C PRO A 163 9.08 -7.84 -1.87
N GLY A 164 8.08 -8.31 -2.63
CA GLY A 164 8.16 -9.58 -3.36
C GLY A 164 9.22 -9.57 -4.46
N ALA A 165 9.40 -8.42 -5.11
CA ALA A 165 10.43 -8.24 -6.13
C ALA A 165 11.85 -8.41 -5.55
N LEU A 166 12.11 -7.80 -4.40
CA LEU A 166 13.41 -7.93 -3.71
C LEU A 166 13.65 -9.33 -3.18
N LYS A 167 12.62 -9.94 -2.58
CA LYS A 167 12.73 -11.29 -2.01
C LYS A 167 13.07 -12.35 -3.05
N TYR A 168 12.49 -12.26 -4.23
CA TYR A 168 12.61 -13.23 -5.31
C TYR A 168 13.37 -12.70 -6.53
N GLU A 169 14.28 -11.74 -6.32
CA GLU A 169 14.98 -11.05 -7.39
C GLU A 169 15.67 -12.01 -8.37
N ARG A 170 16.36 -13.05 -7.84
CA ARG A 170 17.08 -14.02 -8.67
C ARG A 170 16.13 -14.78 -9.60
N GLU A 171 15.08 -15.36 -9.05
CA GLU A 171 14.10 -16.15 -9.80
C GLU A 171 13.36 -15.31 -10.84
N ILE A 172 13.06 -14.03 -10.50
CA ILE A 172 12.43 -13.09 -11.41
C ILE A 172 13.38 -12.76 -12.57
N ARG A 173 14.66 -12.49 -12.29
CA ARG A 173 15.66 -12.24 -13.34
C ARG A 173 15.87 -13.46 -14.24
N GLU A 174 15.87 -14.68 -13.68
CA GLU A 174 15.96 -15.92 -14.44
C GLU A 174 14.75 -16.13 -15.37
N SER A 175 13.54 -15.83 -14.90
CA SER A 175 12.30 -16.07 -15.65
C SER A 175 11.94 -14.95 -16.64
N MET A 176 12.16 -13.69 -16.29
CA MET A 176 11.84 -12.53 -17.13
C MET A 176 13.01 -12.08 -18.02
N GLY A 177 14.25 -12.45 -17.67
CA GLY A 177 15.43 -12.04 -18.43
C GLY A 177 15.56 -10.52 -18.56
N ALA A 178 15.84 -10.04 -19.77
CA ALA A 178 16.02 -8.62 -20.06
C ALA A 178 14.70 -7.80 -20.08
N THR A 179 13.54 -8.43 -19.98
CA THR A 179 12.26 -7.73 -19.93
C THR A 179 11.93 -7.21 -18.54
N GLY A 180 12.40 -7.86 -17.47
CA GLY A 180 12.21 -7.44 -16.10
C GLY A 180 13.16 -6.32 -15.68
N MET A 181 12.66 -5.11 -15.50
CA MET A 181 13.42 -3.95 -15.03
C MET A 181 13.07 -3.69 -13.56
N PHE A 182 14.06 -3.82 -12.67
CA PHE A 182 13.84 -3.56 -11.25
C PHE A 182 13.81 -2.07 -10.97
N ALA A 183 12.82 -1.64 -10.21
CA ALA A 183 12.69 -0.26 -9.74
C ALA A 183 13.85 0.12 -8.79
N PHE A 184 14.02 1.42 -8.53
CA PHE A 184 14.99 1.88 -7.53
C PHE A 184 14.63 1.36 -6.13
N ASN A 185 15.63 1.07 -5.30
CA ASN A 185 15.44 0.48 -3.96
C ASN A 185 14.47 1.25 -3.08
N SER A 186 14.43 2.58 -3.17
CA SER A 186 13.53 3.45 -2.41
C SER A 186 12.05 3.32 -2.79
N LEU A 187 11.72 2.66 -3.90
CA LEU A 187 10.34 2.50 -4.40
C LEU A 187 9.75 1.12 -4.04
N HIS A 188 10.57 0.16 -3.62
CA HIS A 188 10.07 -1.18 -3.27
C HIS A 188 9.20 -1.24 -2.01
N PRO A 189 9.48 -0.48 -0.94
CA PRO A 189 8.57 -0.47 0.21
C PRO A 189 7.26 0.23 -0.14
N PRO A 190 6.08 -0.34 0.20
CA PRO A 190 4.85 0.43 0.21
C PRO A 190 5.00 1.63 1.16
N LYS A 191 4.40 2.77 0.81
CA LYS A 191 4.52 4.02 1.55
C LYS A 191 3.16 4.57 1.93
N ALA A 192 3.04 5.07 3.16
CA ALA A 192 1.81 5.73 3.61
C ALA A 192 1.48 6.98 2.78
N MET A 193 2.52 7.71 2.30
CA MET A 193 2.28 8.86 1.44
C MET A 193 1.64 8.47 0.09
N SER A 194 1.99 7.33 -0.49
CA SER A 194 1.32 6.83 -1.71
C SER A 194 -0.13 6.45 -1.45
N ILE A 195 -0.42 5.86 -0.27
CA ILE A 195 -1.80 5.61 0.19
C ILE A 195 -2.57 6.93 0.36
N ALA A 196 -1.93 7.95 0.98
CA ALA A 196 -2.53 9.28 1.15
C ALA A 196 -2.89 9.93 -0.19
N ARG A 197 -2.00 9.87 -1.17
CA ARG A 197 -2.23 10.47 -2.49
C ARG A 197 -3.34 9.78 -3.28
N LEU A 198 -3.44 8.46 -3.19
CA LEU A 198 -4.54 7.71 -3.79
C LEU A 198 -5.88 8.09 -3.15
N ALA A 199 -5.96 8.11 -1.84
CA ALA A 199 -7.15 8.54 -1.10
C ALA A 199 -7.52 10.02 -1.38
N TYR A 200 -6.53 10.88 -1.53
CA TYR A 200 -6.75 12.29 -1.91
C TYR A 200 -7.38 12.41 -3.29
N ARG A 201 -6.94 11.63 -4.30
CA ARG A 201 -7.57 11.59 -5.62
C ARG A 201 -9.01 11.10 -5.54
N GLU A 202 -9.27 10.01 -4.84
CA GLU A 202 -10.64 9.52 -4.61
C GLU A 202 -11.52 10.60 -3.95
N TRP A 203 -10.97 11.33 -2.97
CA TRP A 203 -11.67 12.43 -2.33
C TRP A 203 -11.95 13.58 -3.31
N GLN A 204 -11.00 13.95 -4.18
CA GLN A 204 -11.18 14.97 -5.24
C GLN A 204 -12.26 14.54 -6.25
N ASP A 205 -12.33 13.26 -6.59
CA ASP A 205 -13.34 12.65 -7.46
C ASP A 205 -14.74 12.58 -6.81
N GLY A 206 -14.85 13.05 -5.57
CA GLY A 206 -16.12 13.14 -4.85
C GLY A 206 -16.47 11.92 -4.01
N LEU A 207 -15.60 10.91 -3.90
CA LEU A 207 -15.82 9.75 -3.03
C LEU A 207 -15.83 10.19 -1.56
N ARG A 208 -16.78 9.63 -0.81
CA ARG A 208 -16.96 9.88 0.63
C ARG A 208 -17.23 8.55 1.35
N PRO A 209 -16.23 7.63 1.35
CA PRO A 209 -16.43 6.30 1.91
C PRO A 209 -16.66 6.38 3.43
N ALA A 210 -17.59 5.56 3.90
CA ALA A 210 -17.88 5.42 5.31
C ALA A 210 -17.06 4.28 5.92
N LEU A 211 -16.89 4.31 7.24
CA LEU A 211 -16.16 3.28 7.98
C LEU A 211 -16.64 1.85 7.69
N LYS A 212 -17.95 1.65 7.51
CA LYS A 212 -18.56 0.35 7.18
C LYS A 212 -18.09 -0.24 5.85
N ASP A 213 -17.54 0.59 4.96
CA ASP A 213 -17.06 0.19 3.64
C ASP A 213 -15.60 -0.29 3.69
N LEU A 214 -14.93 -0.07 4.84
CA LEU A 214 -13.54 -0.47 5.05
C LEU A 214 -13.46 -1.98 5.29
N ALA A 215 -12.83 -2.69 4.38
CA ALA A 215 -12.66 -4.14 4.48
C ALA A 215 -11.29 -4.59 3.97
N PRO A 216 -10.69 -5.64 4.56
CA PRO A 216 -9.43 -6.19 4.09
C PRO A 216 -9.59 -6.87 2.72
N LEU A 217 -8.63 -6.64 1.83
CA LEU A 217 -8.53 -7.31 0.54
C LEU A 217 -7.78 -8.65 0.70
N TYR A 218 -8.54 -9.73 0.85
CA TYR A 218 -7.97 -11.08 0.94
C TYR A 218 -8.01 -11.79 -0.43
N LEU A 219 -6.89 -11.82 -1.13
CA LEU A 219 -6.74 -12.62 -2.37
C LEU A 219 -6.56 -14.11 -2.06
N ARG A 220 -6.14 -14.46 -0.82
CA ARG A 220 -6.11 -15.82 -0.31
C ARG A 220 -6.97 -15.90 0.94
N PRO A 221 -7.91 -16.86 1.04
CA PRO A 221 -8.66 -17.06 2.26
C PRO A 221 -7.69 -17.36 3.43
N PRO A 222 -8.04 -16.94 4.67
CA PRO A 222 -7.27 -17.29 5.85
C PRO A 222 -7.05 -18.81 5.90
N ALA A 223 -5.84 -19.23 6.28
CA ALA A 223 -5.59 -20.64 6.52
C ALA A 223 -6.51 -21.11 7.66
N VAL A 224 -7.48 -21.94 7.34
CA VAL A 224 -8.25 -22.66 8.34
C VAL A 224 -7.34 -23.81 8.79
N ASP A 225 -6.89 -23.80 10.05
CA ASP A 225 -6.25 -24.98 10.62
C ASP A 225 -7.26 -26.13 10.60
N GLU A 226 -7.13 -27.00 9.62
CA GLU A 226 -7.76 -28.31 9.69
C GLU A 226 -7.12 -29.04 10.87
N LYS A 227 -7.75 -28.95 12.04
CA LYS A 227 -7.40 -29.78 13.18
C LYS A 227 -7.51 -31.23 12.73
N LYS A 228 -6.36 -31.89 12.58
CA LYS A 228 -6.26 -33.35 12.54
C LYS A 228 -6.65 -33.93 13.87
#